data_a3f3af725c06a913d7824baf33253068
#
_entry.id   a3f3af725c06a913d7824baf33253068
#
_cell.length_a   1.000
_cell.length_b   1.000
_cell.length_c   1.000
_cell.angle_alpha   90.00
_cell.angle_beta   90.00
_cell.angle_gamma   90.00
#
_symmetry.space_group_name_H-M   'P 1'
#
loop_
_entity.id
_entity.type
_entity.pdbx_description
1 polymer ?
#
loop_
_entity_poly.entity_id
_entity_poly.type
_entity_poly.pdbx_seq_one_letter_code
_entity_poly.pdbx_strand_id
1 'polypeptide(L)'
;VFYNEQMQEDLKKELIILNELVEAIKNKEFTAYVQPKVELYRGRIYGMEALARWKSPKLGVVSPADFIPIAERAGFIREIDMQILEQILIWMQQRQYEGKKIVPVAINISPEHFYHSDFIDSLVTLVQKYYADPHYIIIEVTESLSLVNIEYAKKMLIRLRSLGFQTSVDDF
;
A
#
# COMPACT_ATOMS: atom_id res chain seq x y z
N VAL A 1 -4.39 31.96 -21.61
CA VAL A 1 -3.76 30.94 -20.77
C VAL A 1 -2.74 31.66 -19.93
N PHE A 2 -3.04 31.91 -18.65
CA PHE A 2 -2.08 32.48 -17.73
C PHE A 2 -1.06 31.39 -17.38
N TYR A 3 0.18 31.54 -17.80
CA TYR A 3 1.30 30.75 -17.38
C TYR A 3 1.59 31.13 -15.91
N ASN A 4 1.31 30.21 -14.98
CA ASN A 4 1.57 30.46 -13.57
C ASN A 4 2.93 29.84 -13.22
N GLU A 5 3.84 30.60 -12.64
CA GLU A 5 5.16 30.12 -12.16
C GLU A 5 5.01 28.89 -11.25
N GLN A 6 3.95 28.85 -10.45
CA GLN A 6 3.64 27.72 -9.59
C GLN A 6 3.45 26.41 -10.39
N MET A 7 2.73 26.46 -11.52
CA MET A 7 2.55 25.26 -12.38
C MET A 7 3.87 24.76 -12.95
N GLN A 8 4.82 25.65 -13.25
CA GLN A 8 6.15 25.22 -13.73
C GLN A 8 6.97 24.55 -12.62
N GLU A 9 6.90 25.06 -11.40
CA GLU A 9 7.57 24.46 -10.25
C GLU A 9 6.99 23.08 -9.92
N ASP A 10 5.67 22.96 -9.93
CA ASP A 10 4.98 21.68 -9.69
C ASP A 10 5.34 20.64 -10.74
N LEU A 11 5.35 21.00 -12.03
CA LEU A 11 5.78 20.12 -13.12
C LEU A 11 7.25 19.71 -13.00
N LYS A 12 8.14 20.64 -12.62
CA LYS A 12 9.55 20.30 -12.40
C LYS A 12 9.70 19.31 -11.23
N LYS A 13 8.99 19.54 -10.13
CA LYS A 13 8.99 18.64 -8.96
C LYS A 13 8.50 17.25 -9.36
N GLU A 14 7.40 17.17 -10.12
CA GLU A 14 6.83 15.91 -10.61
C GLU A 14 7.84 15.13 -11.48
N LEU A 15 8.50 15.80 -12.43
CA LEU A 15 9.52 15.18 -13.28
C LEU A 15 10.73 14.68 -12.49
N ILE A 16 11.17 15.42 -11.47
CA ILE A 16 12.27 14.99 -10.60
C ILE A 16 11.88 13.74 -9.83
N ILE A 17 10.70 13.71 -9.23
CA ILE A 17 10.19 12.55 -8.50
C ILE A 17 10.05 11.35 -9.43
N LEU A 18 9.45 11.52 -10.61
CA LEU A 18 9.26 10.45 -11.59
C LEU A 18 10.60 9.82 -12.04
N ASN A 19 11.61 10.64 -12.29
CA ASN A 19 12.92 10.15 -12.69
C ASN A 19 13.61 9.32 -11.59
N GLU A 20 13.42 9.70 -10.32
CA GLU A 20 14.00 8.97 -9.20
C GLU A 20 13.20 7.71 -8.80
N LEU A 21 11.90 7.65 -9.11
CA LEU A 21 11.01 6.54 -8.75
C LEU A 21 11.51 5.19 -9.26
N VAL A 22 11.99 5.12 -10.50
CA VAL A 22 12.48 3.88 -11.11
C VAL A 22 13.66 3.29 -10.35
N GLU A 23 14.62 4.14 -9.99
CA GLU A 23 15.77 3.70 -9.20
C GLU A 23 15.39 3.40 -7.75
N ALA A 24 14.48 4.18 -7.18
CA ALA A 24 13.97 3.96 -5.83
C ALA A 24 13.29 2.59 -5.67
N ILE A 25 12.52 2.17 -6.67
CA ILE A 25 11.89 0.84 -6.69
C ILE A 25 12.94 -0.27 -6.73
N LYS A 26 13.93 -0.16 -7.62
CA LYS A 26 15.02 -1.14 -7.73
C LYS A 26 15.85 -1.24 -6.46
N ASN A 27 16.14 -0.09 -5.85
CA ASN A 27 16.96 0.01 -4.64
C ASN A 27 16.15 -0.26 -3.36
N LYS A 28 14.84 -0.51 -3.45
CA LYS A 28 13.94 -0.74 -2.32
C LYS A 28 13.98 0.40 -1.29
N GLU A 29 13.90 1.64 -1.76
CA GLU A 29 13.95 2.83 -0.91
C GLU A 29 12.64 3.11 -0.16
N PHE A 30 11.57 2.37 -0.48
CA PHE A 30 10.28 2.47 0.20
C PHE A 30 10.27 1.64 1.47
N THR A 31 9.78 2.23 2.55
CA THR A 31 9.72 1.58 3.87
C THR A 31 8.29 1.60 4.38
N ALA A 32 7.84 0.46 4.89
CA ALA A 32 6.57 0.34 5.58
C ALA A 32 6.68 0.92 7.00
N TYR A 33 5.94 1.98 7.29
CA TYR A 33 5.70 2.44 8.66
C TYR A 33 4.35 1.91 9.11
N VAL A 34 4.21 1.62 10.39
CA VAL A 34 2.94 1.16 10.96
C VAL A 34 2.40 2.17 11.95
N GLN A 35 1.13 2.53 11.76
CA GLN A 35 0.37 3.37 12.68
C GLN A 35 -0.60 2.50 13.48
N PRO A 36 -0.50 2.46 14.83
CA PRO A 36 -1.40 1.65 15.64
C PRO A 36 -2.81 2.22 15.66
N LYS A 37 -3.81 1.34 15.51
CA LYS A 37 -5.22 1.61 15.74
C LYS A 37 -5.56 1.19 17.18
N VAL A 38 -5.97 2.15 18.02
CA VAL A 38 -6.17 1.95 19.47
C VAL A 38 -7.64 2.05 19.83
N GLU A 39 -8.14 1.08 20.60
CA GLU A 39 -9.47 1.13 21.20
C GLU A 39 -9.48 2.15 22.36
N LEU A 40 -10.29 3.21 22.22
CA LEU A 40 -10.28 4.34 23.15
C LEU A 40 -10.63 3.96 24.60
N TYR A 41 -11.59 3.04 24.80
CA TYR A 41 -12.05 2.67 26.15
C TYR A 41 -11.06 1.79 26.92
N ARG A 42 -10.30 0.97 26.22
CA ARG A 42 -9.39 -0.01 26.85
C ARG A 42 -7.91 0.30 26.64
N GLY A 43 -7.58 1.30 25.81
CA GLY A 43 -6.20 1.64 25.49
C GLY A 43 -5.42 0.51 24.83
N ARG A 44 -6.10 -0.46 24.17
CA ARG A 44 -5.47 -1.62 23.57
C ARG A 44 -5.32 -1.42 22.06
N ILE A 45 -4.17 -1.79 21.53
CA ILE A 45 -3.96 -1.87 20.08
C ILE A 45 -4.77 -3.06 19.57
N TYR A 46 -5.73 -2.79 18.66
CA TYR A 46 -6.54 -3.82 18.01
C TYR A 46 -6.14 -4.08 16.56
N GLY A 47 -5.39 -3.18 15.94
CA GLY A 47 -4.89 -3.27 14.58
C GLY A 47 -3.82 -2.25 14.31
N MET A 48 -3.27 -2.28 13.12
CA MET A 48 -2.29 -1.31 12.61
C MET A 48 -2.65 -0.95 11.17
N GLU A 49 -2.12 0.17 10.69
CA GLU A 49 -2.16 0.55 9.29
C GLU A 49 -0.74 0.69 8.76
N ALA A 50 -0.48 0.07 7.63
CA ALA A 50 0.80 0.16 6.94
C ALA A 50 0.79 1.37 6.00
N LEU A 51 1.76 2.25 6.18
CA LEU A 51 1.88 3.50 5.46
C LEU A 51 3.23 3.53 4.73
N ALA A 52 3.21 3.70 3.42
CA ALA A 52 4.42 3.85 2.63
C ALA A 52 5.17 5.12 2.99
N ARG A 53 6.48 5.03 3.14
CA ARG A 53 7.39 6.17 3.32
C ARG A 53 8.55 6.02 2.36
N TRP A 54 8.92 7.12 1.72
CA TRP A 54 10.06 7.15 0.82
C TRP A 54 11.13 8.09 1.36
N LYS A 55 12.32 7.54 1.54
CA LYS A 55 13.51 8.31 1.90
C LYS A 55 14.55 8.13 0.78
N SER A 56 14.50 9.04 -0.16
CA SER A 56 15.44 9.05 -1.28
C SER A 56 16.82 9.56 -0.83
N PRO A 57 17.91 8.92 -1.26
CA PRO A 57 19.26 9.43 -1.03
C PRO A 57 19.51 10.80 -1.66
N LYS A 58 18.79 11.12 -2.76
CA LYS A 58 18.96 12.39 -3.48
C LYS A 58 17.95 13.47 -3.06
N LEU A 59 16.69 13.06 -2.81
CA LEU A 59 15.59 13.99 -2.53
C LEU A 59 15.29 14.14 -1.04
N GLY A 60 15.88 13.30 -0.18
CA GLY A 60 15.54 13.26 1.22
C GLY A 60 14.18 12.57 1.46
N VAL A 61 13.41 13.05 2.42
CA VAL A 61 12.07 12.53 2.71
C VAL A 61 11.07 13.08 1.70
N VAL A 62 10.47 12.19 0.91
CA VAL A 62 9.44 12.52 -0.08
C VAL A 62 8.06 12.18 0.50
N SER A 63 7.13 13.14 0.46
CA SER A 63 5.78 12.95 1.00
C SER A 63 4.99 11.91 0.19
N PRO A 64 4.21 11.02 0.84
CA PRO A 64 3.27 10.15 0.14
C PRO A 64 2.31 10.92 -0.78
N ALA A 65 1.84 12.08 -0.36
CA ALA A 65 0.98 12.94 -1.17
C ALA A 65 1.65 13.43 -2.47
N ASP A 66 2.98 13.46 -2.51
CA ASP A 66 3.74 13.85 -3.69
C ASP A 66 4.02 12.64 -4.60
N PHE A 67 4.50 11.50 -4.05
CA PHE A 67 4.97 10.40 -4.89
C PHE A 67 3.88 9.39 -5.28
N ILE A 68 2.86 9.15 -4.44
CA ILE A 68 1.82 8.16 -4.74
C ILE A 68 1.05 8.51 -6.02
N PRO A 69 0.51 9.74 -6.19
CA PRO A 69 -0.19 10.09 -7.41
C PRO A 69 0.69 10.03 -8.67
N ILE A 70 1.99 10.29 -8.54
CA ILE A 70 2.95 10.17 -9.64
C ILE A 70 3.19 8.71 -9.98
N ALA A 71 3.37 7.86 -8.96
CA ALA A 71 3.56 6.43 -9.14
C ALA A 71 2.34 5.76 -9.79
N GLU A 72 1.12 6.15 -9.40
CA GLU A 72 -0.13 5.68 -10.01
C GLU A 72 -0.19 6.06 -11.49
N ARG A 73 -0.03 7.34 -11.82
CA ARG A 73 -0.06 7.79 -13.22
C ARG A 73 1.04 7.19 -14.10
N ALA A 74 2.17 6.86 -13.53
CA ALA A 74 3.30 6.25 -14.21
C ALA A 74 3.27 4.70 -14.24
N GLY A 75 2.30 4.06 -13.57
CA GLY A 75 2.15 2.61 -13.50
C GLY A 75 3.15 1.90 -12.59
N PHE A 76 3.77 2.64 -11.65
CA PHE A 76 4.78 2.09 -10.72
C PHE A 76 4.23 1.80 -9.32
N ILE A 77 2.97 2.12 -9.06
CA ILE A 77 2.40 1.96 -7.71
C ILE A 77 2.34 0.50 -7.27
N ARG A 78 2.17 -0.44 -8.21
CA ARG A 78 2.11 -1.87 -7.93
C ARG A 78 3.36 -2.40 -7.24
N GLU A 79 4.52 -2.01 -7.74
CA GLU A 79 5.81 -2.40 -7.19
C GLU A 79 5.99 -1.84 -5.77
N ILE A 80 5.51 -0.64 -5.52
CA ILE A 80 5.54 0.00 -4.19
C ILE A 80 4.60 -0.76 -3.24
N ASP A 81 3.35 -0.99 -3.63
CA ASP A 81 2.37 -1.74 -2.83
C ASP A 81 2.91 -3.11 -2.43
N MET A 82 3.52 -3.84 -3.39
CA MET A 82 4.11 -5.15 -3.13
C MET A 82 5.34 -5.10 -2.22
N GLN A 83 6.18 -4.05 -2.33
CA GLN A 83 7.31 -3.86 -1.41
C GLN A 83 6.84 -3.59 0.03
N ILE A 84 5.80 -2.78 0.20
CA ILE A 84 5.22 -2.50 1.52
C ILE A 84 4.60 -3.77 2.10
N LEU A 85 3.79 -4.48 1.32
CA LEU A 85 3.21 -5.75 1.73
C LEU A 85 4.28 -6.76 2.15
N GLU A 86 5.34 -6.95 1.35
CA GLU A 86 6.41 -7.88 1.66
C GLU A 86 7.09 -7.55 3.00
N GLN A 87 7.35 -6.27 3.29
CA GLN A 87 7.94 -5.85 4.56
C GLN A 87 7.03 -6.15 5.75
N ILE A 88 5.72 -5.96 5.61
CA ILE A 88 4.75 -6.31 6.65
C ILE A 88 4.71 -7.83 6.89
N LEU A 89 4.75 -8.63 5.83
CA LEU A 89 4.77 -10.09 5.94
C LEU A 89 6.05 -10.61 6.62
N ILE A 90 7.21 -10.04 6.30
CA ILE A 90 8.49 -10.34 6.97
C ILE A 90 8.39 -10.01 8.47
N TRP A 91 7.83 -8.84 8.79
CA TRP A 91 7.63 -8.43 10.18
C TRP A 91 6.66 -9.37 10.92
N MET A 92 5.55 -9.79 10.28
CA MET A 92 4.61 -10.74 10.87
C MET A 92 5.27 -12.09 11.13
N GLN A 93 6.03 -12.62 10.16
CA GLN A 93 6.76 -13.88 10.29
C GLN A 93 7.76 -13.84 11.47
N GLN A 94 8.51 -12.74 11.60
CA GLN A 94 9.45 -12.57 12.70
C GLN A 94 8.73 -12.56 14.05
N ARG A 95 7.61 -11.83 14.17
CA ARG A 95 6.82 -11.80 15.41
C ARG A 95 6.25 -13.17 15.77
N GLN A 96 5.81 -13.93 14.77
CA GLN A 96 5.32 -15.30 14.98
C GLN A 96 6.43 -16.21 15.48
N TYR A 97 7.62 -16.12 14.89
CA TYR A 97 8.80 -16.88 15.34
C TYR A 97 9.20 -16.53 16.79
N GLU A 98 9.09 -15.27 17.17
CA GLU A 98 9.37 -14.79 18.52
C GLU A 98 8.22 -15.06 19.53
N GLY A 99 7.14 -15.71 19.12
CA GLY A 99 5.96 -15.96 19.95
C GLY A 99 5.21 -14.68 20.38
N LYS A 100 5.41 -13.57 19.67
CA LYS A 100 4.76 -12.29 19.95
C LYS A 100 3.38 -12.23 19.32
N LYS A 101 2.44 -11.57 20.01
CA LYS A 101 1.10 -11.36 19.49
C LYS A 101 1.13 -10.58 18.17
N ILE A 102 0.41 -11.07 17.18
CA ILE A 102 0.11 -10.38 15.92
C ILE A 102 -1.26 -9.73 16.06
N VAL A 103 -1.41 -8.53 15.52
CA VAL A 103 -2.68 -7.84 15.34
C VAL A 103 -2.91 -7.62 13.84
N PRO A 104 -4.17 -7.49 13.39
CA PRO A 104 -4.45 -7.22 11.98
C PRO A 104 -3.74 -5.96 11.48
N VAL A 105 -3.21 -6.01 10.26
CA VAL A 105 -2.57 -4.88 9.60
C VAL A 105 -3.33 -4.54 8.32
N ALA A 106 -3.79 -3.31 8.24
CA ALA A 106 -4.40 -2.74 7.05
C ALA A 106 -3.30 -2.28 6.09
N ILE A 107 -3.47 -2.61 4.81
CA ILE A 107 -2.54 -2.29 3.73
C ILE A 107 -3.34 -1.63 2.62
N ASN A 108 -2.99 -0.40 2.31
CA ASN A 108 -3.59 0.34 1.21
C ASN A 108 -3.14 -0.25 -0.12
N ILE A 109 -4.11 -0.54 -0.99
CA ILE A 109 -3.87 -1.02 -2.35
C ILE A 109 -4.48 -0.03 -3.32
N SER A 110 -3.66 0.45 -4.25
CA SER A 110 -4.12 1.38 -5.28
C SER A 110 -5.17 0.74 -6.20
N PRO A 111 -6.10 1.51 -6.73
CA PRO A 111 -7.09 1.02 -7.70
C PRO A 111 -6.45 0.37 -8.91
N GLU A 112 -5.36 0.92 -9.43
CA GLU A 112 -4.63 0.36 -10.56
C GLU A 112 -4.11 -1.04 -10.27
N HIS A 113 -3.49 -1.24 -9.10
CA HIS A 113 -3.00 -2.54 -8.68
C HIS A 113 -4.15 -3.52 -8.43
N PHE A 114 -5.23 -3.08 -7.79
CA PHE A 114 -6.39 -3.90 -7.49
C PHE A 114 -7.07 -4.47 -8.75
N TYR A 115 -7.12 -3.70 -9.84
CA TYR A 115 -7.69 -4.14 -11.11
C TYR A 115 -6.73 -4.98 -11.96
N HIS A 116 -5.48 -5.12 -11.56
CA HIS A 116 -4.54 -5.94 -12.32
C HIS A 116 -4.90 -7.43 -12.21
N SER A 117 -4.84 -8.14 -13.35
CA SER A 117 -5.32 -9.52 -13.46
C SER A 117 -4.61 -10.53 -12.57
N ASP A 118 -3.34 -10.26 -12.21
CA ASP A 118 -2.50 -11.12 -11.38
C ASP A 118 -2.45 -10.70 -9.89
N PHE A 119 -3.20 -9.67 -9.50
CA PHE A 119 -3.16 -9.10 -8.14
C PHE A 119 -3.37 -10.15 -7.06
N ILE A 120 -4.47 -10.91 -7.14
CA ILE A 120 -4.79 -11.93 -6.11
C ILE A 120 -3.75 -13.04 -6.09
N ASP A 121 -3.29 -13.50 -7.26
CA ASP A 121 -2.33 -14.59 -7.34
C ASP A 121 -0.95 -14.17 -6.80
N SER A 122 -0.52 -12.93 -7.08
CA SER A 122 0.69 -12.34 -6.51
C SER A 122 0.61 -12.17 -4.99
N LEU A 123 -0.53 -11.67 -4.49
CA LEU A 123 -0.81 -11.51 -3.07
C LEU A 123 -0.76 -12.86 -2.34
N VAL A 124 -1.48 -13.87 -2.85
CA VAL A 124 -1.51 -15.22 -2.27
C VAL A 124 -0.12 -15.85 -2.26
N THR A 125 0.61 -15.74 -3.37
CA THR A 125 1.98 -16.26 -3.48
C THR A 125 2.89 -15.66 -2.43
N LEU A 126 2.79 -14.34 -2.23
CA LEU A 126 3.61 -13.64 -1.27
C LEU A 126 3.25 -14.02 0.18
N VAL A 127 1.97 -14.10 0.49
CA VAL A 127 1.47 -14.52 1.82
C VAL A 127 1.91 -15.94 2.15
N GLN A 128 1.84 -16.87 1.19
CA GLN A 128 2.31 -18.23 1.35
C GLN A 128 3.83 -18.31 1.56
N LYS A 129 4.59 -17.51 0.82
CA LYS A 129 6.07 -17.42 0.96
C LYS A 129 6.51 -17.13 2.40
N TYR A 130 5.77 -16.28 3.11
CA TYR A 130 6.09 -15.87 4.47
C TYR A 130 5.27 -16.60 5.54
N TYR A 131 4.49 -17.64 5.17
CA TYR A 131 3.64 -18.41 6.08
C TYR A 131 2.71 -17.53 6.93
N ALA A 132 2.28 -16.39 6.38
CA ALA A 132 1.39 -15.49 7.09
C ALA A 132 -0.06 -15.99 7.03
N ASP A 133 -0.84 -15.72 8.09
CA ASP A 133 -2.27 -15.98 8.11
C ASP A 133 -3.01 -14.79 7.45
N PRO A 134 -3.75 -15.02 6.34
CA PRO A 134 -4.49 -13.96 5.65
C PRO A 134 -5.48 -13.20 6.56
N HIS A 135 -5.98 -13.82 7.63
CA HIS A 135 -6.91 -13.18 8.57
C HIS A 135 -6.30 -11.97 9.31
N TYR A 136 -4.98 -11.86 9.34
CA TYR A 136 -4.29 -10.69 9.89
C TYR A 136 -3.95 -9.62 8.85
N ILE A 137 -4.41 -9.79 7.61
CA ILE A 137 -4.17 -8.83 6.53
C ILE A 137 -5.52 -8.22 6.11
N ILE A 138 -5.61 -6.89 6.22
CA ILE A 138 -6.77 -6.13 5.79
C ILE A 138 -6.38 -5.40 4.51
N ILE A 139 -7.03 -5.72 3.40
CA ILE A 139 -6.86 -4.99 2.14
C ILE A 139 -7.76 -3.76 2.20
N GLU A 140 -7.15 -2.58 2.29
CA GLU A 140 -7.84 -1.30 2.23
C GLU A 140 -7.82 -0.75 0.81
N VAL A 141 -8.97 -0.36 0.32
CA VAL A 141 -9.14 0.22 -1.02
C VAL A 141 -9.95 1.51 -0.89
N THR A 142 -9.64 2.49 -1.72
CA THR A 142 -10.34 3.77 -1.71
C THR A 142 -11.72 3.68 -2.38
N GLU A 143 -12.63 4.61 -2.08
CA GLU A 143 -13.96 4.71 -2.71
C GLU A 143 -13.85 4.83 -4.24
N SER A 144 -12.81 5.46 -4.75
CA SER A 144 -12.58 5.63 -6.19
C SER A 144 -12.54 4.29 -6.97
N LEU A 145 -12.26 3.18 -6.28
CA LEU A 145 -12.33 1.84 -6.85
C LEU A 145 -13.73 1.49 -7.39
N SER A 146 -14.78 1.96 -6.72
CA SER A 146 -16.17 1.69 -7.12
C SER A 146 -16.59 2.44 -8.39
N LEU A 147 -15.89 3.52 -8.75
CA LEU A 147 -16.25 4.38 -9.87
C LEU A 147 -15.88 3.78 -11.23
N VAL A 148 -14.91 2.87 -11.28
CA VAL A 148 -14.41 2.30 -12.55
C VAL A 148 -15.24 1.08 -12.98
N ASN A 149 -15.41 0.09 -12.10
CA ASN A 149 -16.19 -1.12 -12.38
C ASN A 149 -16.65 -1.79 -11.09
N ILE A 150 -17.82 -1.42 -10.61
CA ILE A 150 -18.37 -1.88 -9.33
C ILE A 150 -18.57 -3.41 -9.28
N GLU A 151 -19.00 -4.04 -10.37
CA GLU A 151 -19.24 -5.48 -10.41
C GLU A 151 -17.92 -6.27 -10.35
N TYR A 152 -16.88 -5.78 -10.99
CA TYR A 152 -15.56 -6.40 -10.92
C TYR A 152 -14.97 -6.24 -9.52
N ALA A 153 -15.01 -5.03 -8.97
CA ALA A 153 -14.54 -4.75 -7.61
C ALA A 153 -15.22 -5.66 -6.58
N LYS A 154 -16.55 -5.81 -6.67
CA LYS A 154 -17.31 -6.70 -5.81
C LYS A 154 -16.86 -8.16 -5.91
N LYS A 155 -16.65 -8.67 -7.11
CA LYS A 155 -16.14 -10.04 -7.33
C LYS A 155 -14.75 -10.24 -6.71
N MET A 156 -13.86 -9.25 -6.87
CA MET A 156 -12.51 -9.29 -6.30
C MET A 156 -12.54 -9.28 -4.77
N LEU A 157 -13.35 -8.42 -4.17
CA LEU A 157 -13.51 -8.36 -2.70
C LEU A 157 -14.08 -9.66 -2.14
N ILE A 158 -15.07 -10.27 -2.82
CA ILE A 158 -15.62 -11.59 -2.43
C ILE A 158 -14.52 -12.65 -2.52
N ARG A 159 -13.73 -12.67 -3.59
CA ARG A 159 -12.62 -13.62 -3.75
C ARG A 159 -11.55 -13.45 -2.68
N LEU A 160 -11.15 -12.22 -2.35
CA LEU A 160 -10.21 -11.94 -1.25
C LEU A 160 -10.73 -12.49 0.08
N ARG A 161 -12.00 -12.24 0.41
CA ARG A 161 -12.63 -12.76 1.64
C ARG A 161 -12.68 -14.29 1.67
N SER A 162 -12.97 -14.94 0.53
CA SER A 162 -12.97 -16.41 0.44
C SER A 162 -11.56 -17.01 0.64
N LEU A 163 -10.51 -16.25 0.43
CA LEU A 163 -9.11 -16.63 0.69
C LEU A 163 -8.65 -16.30 2.11
N GLY A 164 -9.54 -15.74 2.96
CA GLY A 164 -9.28 -15.44 4.36
C GLY A 164 -8.83 -13.99 4.63
N PHE A 165 -8.64 -13.16 3.60
CA PHE A 165 -8.30 -11.76 3.79
C PHE A 165 -9.49 -10.97 4.34
N GLN A 166 -9.19 -9.97 5.18
CA GLN A 166 -10.16 -8.94 5.51
C GLN A 166 -10.12 -7.83 4.46
N THR A 167 -11.23 -7.14 4.26
CA THR A 167 -11.31 -6.03 3.30
C THR A 167 -11.99 -4.84 3.94
N SER A 168 -11.47 -3.65 3.71
CA SER A 168 -12.03 -2.36 4.14
C SER A 168 -12.10 -1.42 2.96
N VAL A 169 -13.06 -0.50 2.99
CA VAL A 169 -13.13 0.62 2.05
C VAL A 169 -12.85 1.87 2.88
N ASP A 170 -11.85 2.62 2.48
CA ASP A 170 -11.39 3.83 3.15
C ASP A 170 -11.89 5.09 2.43
N ASP A 171 -11.81 6.25 3.11
CA ASP A 171 -12.25 7.56 2.60
C ASP A 171 -13.77 7.72 2.38
N PHE A 172 -14.61 7.21 3.34
CA PHE A 172 -16.01 7.59 3.45
C PHE A 172 -16.21 8.87 4.27
#